data_0a2406991488b62e9154bef19faced57
#
_entry.id   0a2406991488b62e9154bef19faced57
#
_cell.length_a   1.000
_cell.length_b   1.000
_cell.length_c   1.000
_cell.angle_alpha   90.00
_cell.angle_beta   90.00
_cell.angle_gamma   90.00
#
_symmetry.space_group_name_H-M   'P 1'
#
loop_
_entity.id
_entity.type
_entity.pdbx_description
1 polymer ?
#
loop_
_entity_poly.entity_id
_entity_poly.type
_entity_poly.pdbx_seq_one_letter_code
_entity_poly.pdbx_strand_id
1 'polypeptide(L)'
;MDEQLATPPTILLVDDEESILNSLRRLLRGQPFNVVLAGSGAQALEIMAAQPIDLVMSDARMPGMDGAQLLAEVHRLYPATSRILLTGYADLATIIKAINEGQIHRYISKPWNDEELPLVLRQALEHQRLERLAHEQNDQLKVLNANLEKRVAARTSELQQTADMLDLAYDELKRSYVTGTEVFSLLANLRLPKDKQTNRALIELIRVYCAAQSIDEASTRDLTMAAALYNIGKLSWSDSMMVAPSDKLHSTDRGLYREYPTQSESLLMTLEPMKDAARIIRHHQERWDGTGFPDHLKGDAIPPGSRLLKLAVDFIELQKGLILERHLNSDEALLYICLLYTSD
;
A
#
# COMPACT_ATOMS: atom_id res chain seq x y z
N MET A 1 -26.19 21.68 -17.35
CA MET A 1 -26.59 21.73 -15.95
C MET A 1 -28.05 22.12 -15.95
N ASP A 2 -28.89 21.11 -16.09
CA ASP A 2 -30.33 21.29 -16.22
C ASP A 2 -30.91 21.67 -14.86
N GLU A 3 -31.34 22.92 -14.75
CA GLU A 3 -32.32 23.34 -13.75
C GLU A 3 -33.60 22.53 -14.04
N GLN A 4 -33.71 21.34 -13.42
CA GLN A 4 -34.97 20.61 -13.41
C GLN A 4 -36.03 21.60 -12.90
N LEU A 5 -37.02 21.92 -13.71
CA LEU A 5 -38.22 22.64 -13.37
C LEU A 5 -38.85 21.99 -12.15
N ALA A 6 -38.36 22.37 -10.97
CA ALA A 6 -38.92 21.96 -9.72
C ALA A 6 -40.34 22.56 -9.67
N THR A 7 -41.35 21.72 -9.48
CA THR A 7 -42.74 22.21 -9.27
C THR A 7 -42.69 23.24 -8.14
N PRO A 8 -43.35 24.40 -8.34
CA PRO A 8 -43.36 25.42 -7.30
C PRO A 8 -43.83 24.84 -5.98
N PRO A 9 -43.15 25.17 -4.85
CA PRO A 9 -43.54 24.65 -3.53
C PRO A 9 -44.96 25.08 -3.16
N THR A 10 -45.67 24.22 -2.45
CA THR A 10 -47.05 24.44 -2.09
C THR A 10 -47.16 24.87 -0.63
N ILE A 11 -47.79 26.03 -0.41
CA ILE A 11 -48.04 26.64 0.90
C ILE A 11 -49.50 26.49 1.23
N LEU A 12 -49.82 25.93 2.42
CA LEU A 12 -51.14 25.86 2.97
C LEU A 12 -51.34 26.99 3.99
N LEU A 13 -52.27 27.88 3.74
CA LEU A 13 -52.69 28.96 4.64
C LEU A 13 -53.95 28.55 5.38
N VAL A 14 -53.94 28.66 6.71
CA VAL A 14 -55.04 28.21 7.58
C VAL A 14 -55.45 29.34 8.49
N ASP A 15 -56.68 29.80 8.37
CA ASP A 15 -57.29 30.85 9.18
C ASP A 15 -58.82 30.70 9.11
N ASP A 16 -59.54 30.91 10.20
CA ASP A 16 -61.02 30.84 10.20
C ASP A 16 -61.67 32.10 9.63
N GLU A 17 -60.89 33.18 9.49
CA GLU A 17 -61.35 34.41 8.83
C GLU A 17 -61.04 34.38 7.32
N GLU A 18 -62.07 34.23 6.49
CA GLU A 18 -61.94 34.22 5.01
C GLU A 18 -61.32 35.50 4.47
N SER A 19 -61.56 36.64 5.12
CA SER A 19 -60.98 37.94 4.81
C SER A 19 -59.45 37.94 4.93
N ILE A 20 -58.89 37.26 5.94
CA ILE A 20 -57.47 37.10 6.18
C ILE A 20 -56.85 36.18 5.11
N LEU A 21 -57.46 35.04 4.85
CA LEU A 21 -57.03 34.12 3.78
C LEU A 21 -56.98 34.81 2.42
N ASN A 22 -57.99 35.60 2.07
CA ASN A 22 -58.05 36.34 0.82
C ASN A 22 -56.98 37.44 0.77
N SER A 23 -56.65 38.09 1.87
CA SER A 23 -55.55 39.08 1.94
C SER A 23 -54.19 38.44 1.72
N LEU A 24 -53.92 37.33 2.42
CA LEU A 24 -52.69 36.56 2.28
C LEU A 24 -52.54 36.00 0.86
N ARG A 25 -53.61 35.43 0.28
CA ARG A 25 -53.58 34.94 -1.12
C ARG A 25 -53.30 36.06 -2.11
N ARG A 26 -53.81 37.27 -1.87
CA ARG A 26 -53.55 38.44 -2.74
C ARG A 26 -52.13 38.92 -2.64
N LEU A 27 -51.58 38.96 -1.40
CA LEU A 27 -50.18 39.31 -1.13
C LEU A 27 -49.20 38.36 -1.78
N LEU A 28 -49.49 37.07 -1.73
CA LEU A 28 -48.61 36.01 -2.27
C LEU A 28 -48.82 35.79 -3.78
N ARG A 29 -49.72 36.52 -4.42
CA ARG A 29 -49.98 36.44 -5.86
C ARG A 29 -48.73 36.89 -6.68
N GLY A 30 -48.27 36.05 -7.59
CA GLY A 30 -47.06 36.32 -8.37
C GLY A 30 -45.76 35.91 -7.71
N GLN A 31 -45.81 35.37 -6.53
CA GLN A 31 -44.67 34.69 -5.89
C GLN A 31 -44.52 33.26 -6.48
N PRO A 32 -43.37 32.66 -6.44
CA PRO A 32 -43.10 31.31 -6.96
C PRO A 32 -43.57 30.19 -6.03
N PHE A 33 -44.84 30.32 -5.57
CA PHE A 33 -45.50 29.35 -4.69
C PHE A 33 -46.87 28.98 -5.20
N ASN A 34 -47.29 27.75 -4.96
CA ASN A 34 -48.72 27.38 -5.04
C ASN A 34 -49.37 27.68 -3.68
N VAL A 35 -50.46 28.35 -3.66
CA VAL A 35 -51.17 28.70 -2.40
C VAL A 35 -52.50 27.97 -2.31
N VAL A 36 -52.65 27.20 -1.26
CA VAL A 36 -53.87 26.46 -0.91
C VAL A 36 -54.44 27.07 0.36
N LEU A 37 -55.75 27.14 0.48
CA LEU A 37 -56.44 27.75 1.63
C LEU A 37 -57.23 26.71 2.41
N ALA A 38 -57.28 26.84 3.71
CA ALA A 38 -58.16 26.07 4.61
C ALA A 38 -58.78 26.98 5.67
N GLY A 39 -60.04 26.85 5.89
CA GLY A 39 -60.80 27.64 6.91
C GLY A 39 -60.81 27.01 8.30
N SER A 40 -60.14 25.88 8.51
CA SER A 40 -60.03 25.23 9.82
C SER A 40 -58.86 24.24 9.87
N GLY A 41 -58.41 23.86 11.06
CA GLY A 41 -57.37 22.84 11.26
C GLY A 41 -57.79 21.47 10.73
N ALA A 42 -59.06 21.08 10.85
CA ALA A 42 -59.57 19.81 10.30
C ALA A 42 -59.46 19.78 8.76
N GLN A 43 -59.91 20.85 8.10
CA GLN A 43 -59.81 20.98 6.65
C GLN A 43 -58.33 21.00 6.18
N ALA A 44 -57.44 21.61 6.93
CA ALA A 44 -56.01 21.63 6.63
C ALA A 44 -55.43 20.21 6.61
N LEU A 45 -55.76 19.37 7.58
CA LEU A 45 -55.31 17.97 7.64
C LEU A 45 -55.88 17.12 6.47
N GLU A 46 -57.15 17.35 6.10
CA GLU A 46 -57.75 16.68 4.93
C GLU A 46 -57.02 17.05 3.63
N ILE A 47 -56.68 18.33 3.44
CA ILE A 47 -55.90 18.79 2.28
C ILE A 47 -54.51 18.16 2.24
N MET A 48 -53.85 18.12 3.40
CA MET A 48 -52.51 17.51 3.51
C MET A 48 -52.51 16.01 3.25
N ALA A 49 -53.60 15.33 3.55
CA ALA A 49 -53.80 13.93 3.23
C ALA A 49 -53.99 13.69 1.70
N ALA A 50 -54.50 14.68 0.97
CA ALA A 50 -54.82 14.58 -0.44
C ALA A 50 -53.67 15.03 -1.37
N GLN A 51 -52.82 15.96 -0.89
CA GLN A 51 -51.70 16.48 -1.70
C GLN A 51 -50.51 16.88 -0.83
N PRO A 52 -49.26 16.83 -1.37
CA PRO A 52 -48.08 17.24 -0.65
C PRO A 52 -48.08 18.76 -0.39
N ILE A 53 -47.78 19.13 0.86
CA ILE A 53 -47.66 20.51 1.31
C ILE A 53 -46.25 20.74 1.85
N ASP A 54 -45.54 21.73 1.32
CA ASP A 54 -44.18 22.05 1.73
C ASP A 54 -44.15 22.95 2.97
N LEU A 55 -45.16 23.86 3.12
CA LEU A 55 -45.21 24.76 4.24
C LEU A 55 -46.69 24.95 4.69
N VAL A 56 -46.93 24.87 5.99
CA VAL A 56 -48.19 25.25 6.62
C VAL A 56 -48.00 26.53 7.41
N MET A 57 -48.81 27.53 7.15
CA MET A 57 -48.91 28.75 7.94
C MET A 57 -50.34 28.84 8.54
N SER A 58 -50.45 28.76 9.86
CA SER A 58 -51.74 28.71 10.57
C SER A 58 -51.93 29.87 11.52
N ASP A 59 -53.13 30.42 11.55
CA ASP A 59 -53.53 31.27 12.66
C ASP A 59 -53.43 30.54 13.98
N ALA A 60 -53.11 31.28 15.05
CA ALA A 60 -52.97 30.75 16.41
C ALA A 60 -54.29 30.38 17.04
N ARG A 61 -55.36 31.19 16.77
CA ARG A 61 -56.66 31.04 17.40
C ARG A 61 -57.76 30.73 16.38
N MET A 62 -58.16 29.47 16.34
CA MET A 62 -59.24 29.03 15.48
C MET A 62 -60.23 28.20 16.28
N PRO A 63 -61.56 28.23 15.96
CA PRO A 63 -62.53 27.36 16.58
C PRO A 63 -62.24 25.87 16.42
N GLY A 64 -62.39 25.10 17.47
CA GLY A 64 -62.24 23.66 17.51
C GLY A 64 -60.73 23.25 17.67
N MET A 65 -59.98 23.23 16.62
CA MET A 65 -58.52 22.93 16.64
C MET A 65 -57.76 24.24 16.52
N ASP A 66 -57.00 24.62 17.54
CA ASP A 66 -56.13 25.80 17.48
C ASP A 66 -54.89 25.57 16.62
N GLY A 67 -54.22 26.68 16.23
CA GLY A 67 -53.06 26.57 15.37
C GLY A 67 -51.89 25.80 15.97
N ALA A 68 -51.68 25.84 17.28
CA ALA A 68 -50.64 25.08 17.97
C ALA A 68 -50.93 23.57 17.90
N GLN A 69 -52.21 23.19 18.12
CA GLN A 69 -52.63 21.79 17.98
C GLN A 69 -52.51 21.28 16.54
N LEU A 70 -52.91 22.11 15.55
CA LEU A 70 -52.75 21.77 14.14
C LEU A 70 -51.28 21.53 13.81
N LEU A 71 -50.39 22.47 14.17
CA LEU A 71 -48.97 22.36 13.85
C LEU A 71 -48.27 21.21 14.58
N ALA A 72 -48.71 20.83 15.77
CA ALA A 72 -48.26 19.64 16.46
C ALA A 72 -48.64 18.36 15.71
N GLU A 73 -49.88 18.29 15.20
CA GLU A 73 -50.34 17.15 14.40
C GLU A 73 -49.64 17.09 13.04
N VAL A 74 -49.38 18.23 12.39
CA VAL A 74 -48.56 18.34 11.19
C VAL A 74 -47.16 17.86 11.47
N HIS A 75 -46.53 18.23 12.59
CA HIS A 75 -45.20 17.72 12.93
C HIS A 75 -45.19 16.19 13.06
N ARG A 76 -46.20 15.63 13.69
CA ARG A 76 -46.33 14.18 13.91
C ARG A 76 -46.52 13.40 12.60
N LEU A 77 -47.36 13.89 11.71
CA LEU A 77 -47.77 13.19 10.47
C LEU A 77 -46.88 13.53 9.30
N TYR A 78 -46.39 14.76 9.21
CA TYR A 78 -45.61 15.31 8.10
C TYR A 78 -44.39 16.10 8.62
N PRO A 79 -43.43 15.44 9.26
CA PRO A 79 -42.31 16.12 9.94
C PRO A 79 -41.47 16.98 9.01
N ALA A 80 -41.42 16.64 7.71
CA ALA A 80 -40.69 17.38 6.68
C ALA A 80 -41.40 18.69 6.25
N THR A 81 -42.68 18.91 6.59
CA THR A 81 -43.39 20.13 6.24
C THR A 81 -42.97 21.28 7.15
N SER A 82 -42.64 22.43 6.56
CA SER A 82 -42.30 23.63 7.32
C SER A 82 -43.55 24.19 8.02
N ARG A 83 -43.42 24.65 9.27
CA ARG A 83 -44.52 25.07 10.14
C ARG A 83 -44.32 26.49 10.63
N ILE A 84 -45.26 27.36 10.31
CA ILE A 84 -45.26 28.77 10.72
C ILE A 84 -46.58 29.09 11.45
N LEU A 85 -46.47 29.80 12.58
CA LEU A 85 -47.63 30.25 13.34
C LEU A 85 -47.84 31.75 13.09
N LEU A 86 -49.10 32.16 12.77
CA LEU A 86 -49.54 33.55 12.78
C LEU A 86 -50.17 33.85 14.12
N THR A 87 -49.76 34.93 14.80
CA THR A 87 -50.24 35.21 16.15
C THR A 87 -50.40 36.72 16.39
N GLY A 88 -51.40 37.11 17.23
CA GLY A 88 -51.54 38.48 17.67
C GLY A 88 -50.59 38.84 18.83
N TYR A 89 -50.38 40.10 19.07
CA TYR A 89 -49.41 40.69 20.04
C TYR A 89 -49.50 40.18 21.51
N ALA A 90 -50.61 39.50 21.91
CA ALA A 90 -50.88 39.15 23.29
C ALA A 90 -50.70 37.66 23.66
N ASP A 91 -50.20 36.82 22.76
CA ASP A 91 -50.30 35.34 22.91
C ASP A 91 -48.96 34.62 23.16
N LEU A 92 -48.13 35.16 24.06
CA LEU A 92 -46.86 34.56 24.43
C LEU A 92 -47.00 33.08 24.87
N ALA A 93 -48.07 32.75 25.59
CA ALA A 93 -48.33 31.37 26.05
C ALA A 93 -48.59 30.39 24.88
N THR A 94 -49.31 30.83 23.84
CA THR A 94 -49.59 30.04 22.63
C THR A 94 -48.35 29.86 21.81
N ILE A 95 -47.49 30.88 21.69
CA ILE A 95 -46.21 30.80 21.01
C ILE A 95 -45.31 29.76 21.72
N ILE A 96 -45.17 29.82 23.04
CA ILE A 96 -44.34 28.88 23.80
C ILE A 96 -44.89 27.45 23.66
N LYS A 97 -46.18 27.26 23.68
CA LYS A 97 -46.81 25.96 23.44
C LYS A 97 -46.53 25.44 22.03
N ALA A 98 -46.70 26.29 21.03
CA ALA A 98 -46.43 25.92 19.63
C ALA A 98 -44.93 25.60 19.37
N ILE A 99 -44.00 26.28 20.04
CA ILE A 99 -42.57 25.97 19.97
C ILE A 99 -42.28 24.58 20.58
N ASN A 100 -42.85 24.30 21.77
CA ASN A 100 -42.57 23.08 22.51
C ASN A 100 -43.28 21.84 21.95
N GLU A 101 -44.53 21.97 21.53
CA GLU A 101 -45.36 20.85 21.08
C GLU A 101 -45.42 20.74 19.55
N GLY A 102 -45.51 21.88 18.83
CA GLY A 102 -45.63 21.94 17.39
C GLY A 102 -44.29 22.00 16.66
N GLN A 103 -43.19 22.17 17.40
CA GLN A 103 -41.83 22.38 16.80
C GLN A 103 -41.89 23.34 15.60
N ILE A 104 -42.52 24.50 15.81
CA ILE A 104 -42.66 25.51 14.75
C ILE A 104 -41.28 26.04 14.35
N HIS A 105 -41.08 26.27 13.07
CA HIS A 105 -39.85 26.83 12.54
C HIS A 105 -39.79 28.34 12.77
N ARG A 106 -40.96 29.02 12.75
CA ARG A 106 -41.06 30.46 12.93
C ARG A 106 -42.47 30.87 13.36
N TYR A 107 -42.57 31.99 14.01
CA TYR A 107 -43.86 32.68 14.20
C TYR A 107 -43.83 34.05 13.54
N ILE A 108 -44.98 34.58 13.16
CA ILE A 108 -45.20 35.90 12.55
C ILE A 108 -46.30 36.61 13.31
N SER A 109 -46.05 37.86 13.70
CA SER A 109 -47.05 38.68 14.42
C SER A 109 -48.06 39.32 13.46
N LYS A 110 -49.34 39.33 13.88
CA LYS A 110 -50.37 40.17 13.24
C LYS A 110 -50.38 41.56 13.88
N PRO A 111 -50.43 42.68 13.13
CA PRO A 111 -50.41 42.72 11.66
C PRO A 111 -48.99 42.42 11.10
N TRP A 112 -48.96 41.69 10.02
CA TRP A 112 -47.69 41.38 9.33
C TRP A 112 -47.26 42.53 8.42
N ASN A 113 -45.98 42.52 8.03
CA ASN A 113 -45.45 43.42 7.06
C ASN A 113 -45.54 42.75 5.66
N ASP A 114 -46.16 43.42 4.70
CA ASP A 114 -46.44 42.93 3.36
C ASP A 114 -45.14 42.65 2.54
N GLU A 115 -44.06 43.36 2.84
CA GLU A 115 -42.75 43.14 2.19
C GLU A 115 -41.95 42.00 2.84
N GLU A 116 -42.08 41.82 4.16
CA GLU A 116 -41.34 40.81 4.92
C GLU A 116 -41.92 39.39 4.79
N LEU A 117 -43.25 39.26 4.78
CA LEU A 117 -43.91 37.96 4.83
C LEU A 117 -43.48 37.04 3.66
N PRO A 118 -43.45 37.50 2.38
CA PRO A 118 -43.00 36.63 1.30
C PRO A 118 -41.54 36.23 1.41
N LEU A 119 -40.68 37.09 2.02
CA LEU A 119 -39.28 36.81 2.26
C LEU A 119 -39.11 35.70 3.33
N VAL A 120 -39.86 35.79 4.42
CA VAL A 120 -39.85 34.78 5.48
C VAL A 120 -40.30 33.41 4.96
N LEU A 121 -41.34 33.36 4.14
CA LEU A 121 -41.82 32.12 3.53
C LEU A 121 -40.79 31.51 2.60
N ARG A 122 -40.14 32.32 1.76
CA ARG A 122 -39.04 31.86 0.90
C ARG A 122 -37.88 31.30 1.70
N GLN A 123 -37.46 31.99 2.76
CA GLN A 123 -36.40 31.50 3.64
C GLN A 123 -36.74 30.16 4.32
N ALA A 124 -37.97 30.00 4.77
CA ALA A 124 -38.44 28.77 5.41
C ALA A 124 -38.43 27.58 4.42
N LEU A 125 -38.90 27.81 3.20
CA LEU A 125 -38.93 26.81 2.15
C LEU A 125 -37.50 26.44 1.67
N GLU A 126 -36.62 27.42 1.54
CA GLU A 126 -35.23 27.15 1.15
C GLU A 126 -34.45 26.38 2.25
N HIS A 127 -34.70 26.73 3.52
CA HIS A 127 -34.13 25.99 4.64
C HIS A 127 -34.56 24.52 4.61
N GLN A 128 -35.87 24.27 4.46
CA GLN A 128 -36.40 22.92 4.32
C GLN A 128 -35.82 22.15 3.16
N ARG A 129 -35.67 22.81 2.01
CA ARG A 129 -35.05 22.21 0.83
C ARG A 129 -33.60 21.81 1.09
N LEU A 130 -32.81 22.68 1.72
CA LEU A 130 -31.41 22.40 2.06
C LEU A 130 -31.30 21.26 3.08
N GLU A 131 -32.14 21.22 4.09
CA GLU A 131 -32.18 20.11 5.06
C GLU A 131 -32.48 18.77 4.38
N ARG A 132 -33.48 18.75 3.47
CA ARG A 132 -33.78 17.54 2.70
C ARG A 132 -32.62 17.09 1.82
N LEU A 133 -32.00 18.01 1.10
CA LEU A 133 -30.82 17.71 0.27
C LEU A 133 -29.67 17.19 1.12
N ALA A 134 -29.40 17.80 2.27
CA ALA A 134 -28.34 17.36 3.17
C ALA A 134 -28.61 15.94 3.70
N HIS A 135 -29.88 15.63 3.99
CA HIS A 135 -30.27 14.28 4.44
C HIS A 135 -30.07 13.23 3.34
N GLU A 136 -30.53 13.52 2.10
CA GLU A 136 -30.36 12.67 0.95
C GLU A 136 -28.87 12.43 0.61
N GLN A 137 -28.04 13.48 0.66
CA GLN A 137 -26.61 13.37 0.45
C GLN A 137 -25.92 12.53 1.53
N ASN A 138 -26.31 12.72 2.79
CA ASN A 138 -25.75 11.95 3.90
C ASN A 138 -26.05 10.45 3.77
N ASP A 139 -27.26 10.10 3.34
CA ASP A 139 -27.63 8.70 3.12
C ASP A 139 -26.90 8.09 1.92
N GLN A 140 -26.72 8.85 0.84
CA GLN A 140 -25.88 8.43 -0.29
C GLN A 140 -24.42 8.20 0.14
N LEU A 141 -23.86 9.10 0.97
CA LEU A 141 -22.51 8.96 1.50
C LEU A 141 -22.35 7.71 2.38
N LYS A 142 -23.33 7.40 3.22
CA LYS A 142 -23.32 6.16 4.04
C LYS A 142 -23.25 4.90 3.17
N VAL A 143 -24.09 4.84 2.12
CA VAL A 143 -24.09 3.70 1.19
C VAL A 143 -22.76 3.60 0.44
N LEU A 144 -22.23 4.72 -0.03
CA LEU A 144 -20.95 4.76 -0.74
C LEU A 144 -19.79 4.31 0.17
N ASN A 145 -19.74 4.83 1.40
CA ASN A 145 -18.71 4.44 2.37
C ASN A 145 -18.75 2.94 2.69
N ALA A 146 -19.93 2.39 2.93
CA ALA A 146 -20.08 0.95 3.18
C ALA A 146 -19.59 0.10 1.99
N ASN A 147 -19.82 0.54 0.76
CA ASN A 147 -19.31 -0.12 -0.44
C ASN A 147 -17.80 0.02 -0.58
N LEU A 148 -17.25 1.20 -0.27
CA LEU A 148 -15.80 1.43 -0.29
C LEU A 148 -15.08 0.55 0.74
N GLU A 149 -15.60 0.47 1.97
CA GLU A 149 -15.04 -0.38 3.03
C GLU A 149 -14.98 -1.85 2.61
N LYS A 150 -16.05 -2.37 2.00
CA LYS A 150 -16.07 -3.74 1.46
C LYS A 150 -15.03 -3.95 0.38
N ARG A 151 -14.88 -2.99 -0.55
CA ARG A 151 -13.87 -3.06 -1.62
C ARG A 151 -12.45 -2.99 -1.09
N VAL A 152 -12.21 -2.11 -0.11
CA VAL A 152 -10.90 -2.00 0.56
C VAL A 152 -10.55 -3.31 1.26
N ALA A 153 -11.47 -3.86 2.06
CA ALA A 153 -11.24 -5.14 2.75
C ALA A 153 -10.94 -6.29 1.78
N ALA A 154 -11.70 -6.42 0.69
CA ALA A 154 -11.46 -7.44 -0.33
C ALA A 154 -10.09 -7.25 -1.00
N ARG A 155 -9.73 -6.01 -1.37
CA ARG A 155 -8.45 -5.72 -2.02
C ARG A 155 -7.26 -5.93 -1.10
N THR A 156 -7.41 -5.59 0.20
CA THR A 156 -6.37 -5.84 1.20
C THR A 156 -6.12 -7.34 1.37
N SER A 157 -7.18 -8.15 1.42
CA SER A 157 -7.05 -9.61 1.50
C SER A 157 -6.38 -10.20 0.27
N GLU A 158 -6.73 -9.72 -0.94
CA GLU A 158 -6.10 -10.16 -2.20
C GLU A 158 -4.60 -9.80 -2.25
N LEU A 159 -4.26 -8.58 -1.82
CA LEU A 159 -2.87 -8.15 -1.74
C LEU A 159 -2.06 -8.99 -0.75
N GLN A 160 -2.63 -9.31 0.41
CA GLN A 160 -1.96 -10.16 1.40
C GLN A 160 -1.69 -11.55 0.84
N GLN A 161 -2.68 -12.19 0.20
CA GLN A 161 -2.49 -13.49 -0.43
C GLN A 161 -1.41 -13.46 -1.53
N THR A 162 -1.36 -12.37 -2.30
CA THR A 162 -0.34 -12.21 -3.34
C THR A 162 1.06 -12.05 -2.73
N ALA A 163 1.18 -11.29 -1.63
CA ALA A 163 2.45 -11.15 -0.90
C ALA A 163 2.91 -12.50 -0.33
N ASP A 164 2.03 -13.24 0.32
CA ASP A 164 2.35 -14.55 0.89
C ASP A 164 2.80 -15.56 -0.20
N MET A 165 2.14 -15.56 -1.37
CA MET A 165 2.56 -16.39 -2.52
C MET A 165 3.91 -15.97 -3.08
N LEU A 166 4.19 -14.65 -3.13
CA LEU A 166 5.47 -14.14 -3.60
C LEU A 166 6.62 -14.54 -2.68
N ASP A 167 6.41 -14.47 -1.36
CA ASP A 167 7.40 -14.90 -0.37
C ASP A 167 7.70 -16.40 -0.50
N LEU A 168 6.68 -17.23 -0.65
CA LEU A 168 6.87 -18.68 -0.88
C LEU A 168 7.65 -18.96 -2.18
N ALA A 169 7.31 -18.28 -3.27
CA ALA A 169 8.00 -18.43 -4.55
C ALA A 169 9.46 -17.96 -4.47
N TYR A 170 9.74 -16.90 -3.72
CA TYR A 170 11.09 -16.41 -3.48
C TYR A 170 11.92 -17.40 -2.69
N ASP A 171 11.37 -18.00 -1.65
CA ASP A 171 12.04 -19.03 -0.85
C ASP A 171 12.33 -20.30 -1.67
N GLU A 172 11.41 -20.72 -2.52
CA GLU A 172 11.61 -21.86 -3.41
C GLU A 172 12.72 -21.57 -4.44
N LEU A 173 12.71 -20.38 -5.02
CA LEU A 173 13.77 -19.93 -5.93
C LEU A 173 15.14 -19.93 -5.25
N LYS A 174 15.21 -19.39 -4.02
CA LYS A 174 16.45 -19.38 -3.21
C LYS A 174 16.98 -20.81 -2.96
N ARG A 175 16.10 -21.74 -2.59
CA ARG A 175 16.46 -23.16 -2.42
C ARG A 175 16.98 -23.78 -3.71
N SER A 176 16.33 -23.50 -4.83
CA SER A 176 16.72 -24.00 -6.15
C SER A 176 18.13 -23.54 -6.54
N TYR A 177 18.48 -22.27 -6.27
CA TYR A 177 19.83 -21.75 -6.50
C TYR A 177 20.89 -22.45 -5.63
N VAL A 178 20.60 -22.67 -4.34
CA VAL A 178 21.53 -23.38 -3.44
C VAL A 178 21.78 -24.80 -3.96
N THR A 179 20.70 -25.52 -4.29
CA THR A 179 20.82 -26.89 -4.83
C THR A 179 21.57 -26.91 -6.17
N GLY A 180 21.30 -25.96 -7.06
CA GLY A 180 22.04 -25.82 -8.32
C GLY A 180 23.53 -25.59 -8.10
N THR A 181 23.90 -24.73 -7.16
CA THR A 181 25.30 -24.47 -6.78
C THR A 181 26.00 -25.73 -6.27
N GLU A 182 25.31 -26.52 -5.43
CA GLU A 182 25.86 -27.79 -4.92
C GLU A 182 26.09 -28.80 -6.05
N VAL A 183 25.16 -28.92 -6.99
CA VAL A 183 25.30 -29.81 -8.15
C VAL A 183 26.48 -29.38 -9.03
N PHE A 184 26.62 -28.10 -9.35
CA PHE A 184 27.75 -27.59 -10.13
C PHE A 184 29.08 -27.78 -9.41
N SER A 185 29.13 -27.52 -8.11
CA SER A 185 30.30 -27.78 -7.27
C SER A 185 30.69 -29.25 -7.27
N LEU A 186 29.71 -30.16 -7.19
CA LEU A 186 29.95 -31.61 -7.27
C LEU A 186 30.54 -31.99 -8.65
N LEU A 187 29.93 -31.51 -9.74
CA LEU A 187 30.42 -31.75 -11.10
C LEU A 187 31.83 -31.28 -11.30
N ALA A 188 32.19 -30.09 -10.80
CA ALA A 188 33.55 -29.58 -10.86
C ALA A 188 34.56 -30.48 -10.14
N ASN A 189 34.13 -31.11 -9.03
CA ASN A 189 34.99 -32.01 -8.24
C ASN A 189 35.06 -33.45 -8.78
N LEU A 190 34.05 -33.94 -9.52
CA LEU A 190 33.98 -35.34 -9.97
C LEU A 190 35.20 -35.77 -10.83
N ARG A 191 35.82 -34.83 -11.53
CA ARG A 191 37.01 -35.09 -12.35
C ARG A 191 38.31 -35.16 -11.53
N LEU A 192 38.29 -34.75 -10.27
CA LEU A 192 39.41 -34.86 -9.36
C LEU A 192 39.38 -36.16 -8.56
N PRO A 193 40.48 -36.81 -8.33
CA PRO A 193 40.59 -37.89 -7.32
C PRO A 193 40.08 -37.41 -5.95
N LYS A 194 39.54 -38.31 -5.15
CA LYS A 194 38.92 -37.94 -3.85
C LYS A 194 39.86 -37.20 -2.90
N ASP A 195 41.14 -37.55 -2.92
CA ASP A 195 42.18 -36.90 -2.11
C ASP A 195 42.53 -35.50 -2.55
N LYS A 196 42.26 -35.17 -3.84
CA LYS A 196 42.49 -33.85 -4.45
C LYS A 196 41.26 -32.96 -4.55
N GLN A 197 40.08 -33.41 -4.07
CA GLN A 197 38.86 -32.60 -4.04
C GLN A 197 38.99 -31.48 -3.00
N THR A 198 38.66 -30.23 -3.41
CA THR A 198 38.91 -29.02 -2.60
C THR A 198 37.63 -28.35 -2.10
N ASN A 199 36.56 -28.36 -2.91
CA ASN A 199 35.39 -27.48 -2.70
C ASN A 199 34.73 -27.65 -1.33
N ARG A 200 34.58 -28.90 -0.84
CA ARG A 200 33.93 -29.14 0.46
C ARG A 200 34.72 -28.53 1.63
N ALA A 201 36.05 -28.76 1.64
CA ALA A 201 36.91 -28.21 2.68
C ALA A 201 36.97 -26.68 2.62
N LEU A 202 37.00 -26.14 1.38
CA LEU A 202 37.01 -24.70 1.16
C LEU A 202 35.71 -24.03 1.62
N ILE A 203 34.55 -24.59 1.30
CA ILE A 203 33.25 -24.10 1.78
C ILE A 203 33.21 -24.07 3.30
N GLU A 204 33.66 -25.15 3.95
CA GLU A 204 33.65 -25.22 5.41
C GLU A 204 34.59 -24.18 6.04
N LEU A 205 35.81 -24.03 5.49
CA LEU A 205 36.77 -23.02 5.94
C LEU A 205 36.18 -21.59 5.83
N ILE A 206 35.56 -21.25 4.70
CA ILE A 206 34.93 -19.95 4.51
C ILE A 206 33.78 -19.74 5.49
N ARG A 207 32.91 -20.73 5.71
CA ARG A 207 31.80 -20.62 6.67
C ARG A 207 32.28 -20.37 8.09
N VAL A 208 33.27 -21.13 8.53
CA VAL A 208 33.87 -20.96 9.86
C VAL A 208 34.50 -19.57 10.02
N TYR A 209 35.22 -19.11 9.02
CA TYR A 209 35.81 -17.77 9.03
C TYR A 209 34.73 -16.67 9.07
N CYS A 210 33.71 -16.74 8.20
CA CYS A 210 32.65 -15.76 8.18
C CYS A 210 31.89 -15.67 9.52
N ALA A 211 31.62 -16.82 10.14
CA ALA A 211 31.00 -16.88 11.46
C ALA A 211 31.90 -16.25 12.54
N ALA A 212 33.20 -16.55 12.54
CA ALA A 212 34.16 -16.02 13.52
C ALA A 212 34.34 -14.49 13.37
N GLN A 213 34.23 -13.95 12.17
CA GLN A 213 34.40 -12.53 11.88
C GLN A 213 33.05 -11.76 11.85
N SER A 214 31.92 -12.42 12.14
CA SER A 214 30.59 -11.82 12.08
C SER A 214 30.29 -11.15 10.74
N ILE A 215 30.71 -11.77 9.64
CA ILE A 215 30.41 -11.31 8.28
C ILE A 215 28.89 -11.41 8.03
N ASP A 216 28.33 -10.42 7.37
CA ASP A 216 26.88 -10.39 7.05
C ASP A 216 26.46 -11.59 6.18
N GLU A 217 25.14 -11.88 6.20
CA GLU A 217 24.60 -13.06 5.52
C GLU A 217 24.77 -13.00 4.00
N ALA A 218 24.66 -11.81 3.37
CA ALA A 218 24.80 -11.65 1.93
C ALA A 218 26.25 -11.92 1.50
N SER A 219 27.23 -11.31 2.15
CA SER A 219 28.65 -11.52 1.91
C SER A 219 29.06 -12.97 2.19
N THR A 220 28.54 -13.59 3.25
CA THR A 220 28.79 -15.00 3.58
C THR A 220 28.25 -15.93 2.48
N ARG A 221 27.07 -15.65 1.97
CA ARG A 221 26.47 -16.41 0.86
C ARG A 221 27.34 -16.32 -0.39
N ASP A 222 27.73 -15.10 -0.78
CA ASP A 222 28.49 -14.87 -2.02
C ASP A 222 29.89 -15.49 -1.93
N LEU A 223 30.56 -15.40 -0.79
CA LEU A 223 31.82 -16.09 -0.52
C LEU A 223 31.68 -17.61 -0.55
N THR A 224 30.61 -18.15 0.03
CA THR A 224 30.34 -19.59 0.02
C THR A 224 30.06 -20.11 -1.40
N MET A 225 29.31 -19.34 -2.21
CA MET A 225 29.09 -19.65 -3.61
C MET A 225 30.39 -19.58 -4.41
N ALA A 226 31.21 -18.55 -4.16
CA ALA A 226 32.52 -18.43 -4.80
C ALA A 226 33.45 -19.60 -4.46
N ALA A 227 33.47 -20.02 -3.19
CA ALA A 227 34.21 -21.20 -2.74
C ALA A 227 33.74 -22.51 -3.40
N ALA A 228 32.42 -22.61 -3.61
CA ALA A 228 31.83 -23.79 -4.26
C ALA A 228 32.16 -23.89 -5.77
N LEU A 229 32.37 -22.75 -6.42
CA LEU A 229 32.39 -22.67 -7.89
C LEU A 229 33.70 -22.08 -8.48
N TYR A 230 34.69 -21.75 -7.65
CA TYR A 230 35.92 -21.08 -8.11
C TYR A 230 36.64 -21.82 -9.23
N ASN A 231 36.53 -23.15 -9.26
CA ASN A 231 37.20 -24.03 -10.18
C ASN A 231 36.32 -24.49 -11.37
N ILE A 232 35.11 -23.93 -11.55
CA ILE A 232 34.20 -24.34 -12.63
C ILE A 232 34.79 -24.09 -14.02
N GLY A 233 35.61 -23.07 -14.20
CA GLY A 233 36.34 -22.80 -15.43
C GLY A 233 37.40 -23.84 -15.76
N LYS A 234 37.84 -24.64 -14.77
CA LYS A 234 38.77 -25.74 -14.99
C LYS A 234 38.15 -26.98 -15.67
N LEU A 235 36.79 -27.01 -15.85
CA LEU A 235 36.10 -28.13 -16.49
C LEU A 235 36.54 -28.40 -17.94
N SER A 236 37.08 -27.41 -18.63
CA SER A 236 37.63 -27.53 -19.98
C SER A 236 39.05 -28.14 -20.03
N TRP A 237 39.71 -28.32 -18.89
CA TRP A 237 41.08 -28.84 -18.83
C TRP A 237 41.15 -30.35 -19.10
N SER A 238 42.31 -30.84 -19.54
CA SER A 238 42.56 -32.27 -19.61
C SER A 238 42.68 -32.87 -18.19
N ASP A 239 42.44 -34.17 -18.07
CA ASP A 239 42.54 -34.86 -16.76
C ASP A 239 43.97 -34.80 -16.19
N SER A 240 45.00 -34.81 -17.04
CA SER A 240 46.38 -34.65 -16.61
C SER A 240 46.64 -33.25 -16.03
N MET A 241 46.10 -32.22 -16.66
CA MET A 241 46.22 -30.83 -16.16
C MET A 241 45.45 -30.59 -14.86
N MET A 242 44.26 -31.23 -14.70
CA MET A 242 43.45 -31.12 -13.49
C MET A 242 44.17 -31.56 -12.22
N VAL A 243 45.06 -32.54 -12.31
CA VAL A 243 45.79 -33.11 -11.17
C VAL A 243 47.23 -32.61 -11.05
N ALA A 244 47.71 -31.88 -12.03
CA ALA A 244 49.07 -31.36 -12.07
C ALA A 244 49.25 -30.22 -11.04
N PRO A 245 50.35 -30.21 -10.26
CA PRO A 245 50.72 -29.08 -9.43
C PRO A 245 50.91 -27.81 -10.27
N SER A 246 50.37 -26.67 -9.79
CA SER A 246 50.39 -25.42 -10.55
C SER A 246 51.82 -24.85 -10.77
N ASP A 247 52.77 -25.20 -9.89
CA ASP A 247 54.18 -24.84 -10.01
C ASP A 247 54.92 -25.60 -11.16
N LYS A 248 54.36 -26.76 -11.57
CA LYS A 248 54.93 -27.65 -12.60
C LYS A 248 54.26 -27.53 -13.99
N LEU A 249 53.27 -26.65 -14.15
CA LEU A 249 52.56 -26.48 -15.42
C LEU A 249 53.53 -26.06 -16.57
N HIS A 250 53.37 -26.71 -17.70
CA HIS A 250 54.07 -26.33 -18.94
C HIS A 250 53.61 -24.96 -19.47
N SER A 251 54.39 -24.34 -20.31
CA SER A 251 54.12 -22.99 -20.85
C SER A 251 52.74 -22.89 -21.52
N THR A 252 52.31 -23.92 -22.24
CA THR A 252 50.98 -24.01 -22.88
C THR A 252 49.85 -24.05 -21.88
N ASP A 253 50.02 -24.81 -20.80
CA ASP A 253 48.99 -25.00 -19.78
C ASP A 253 48.88 -23.79 -18.83
N ARG A 254 49.98 -23.01 -18.69
CA ARG A 254 49.96 -21.75 -17.91
C ARG A 254 49.02 -20.69 -18.50
N GLY A 255 48.83 -20.69 -19.82
CA GLY A 255 47.85 -19.83 -20.49
C GLY A 255 46.43 -20.18 -20.03
N LEU A 256 46.06 -21.45 -20.11
CA LEU A 256 44.77 -21.95 -19.66
C LEU A 256 44.57 -21.73 -18.14
N TYR A 257 45.64 -21.90 -17.35
CA TYR A 257 45.62 -21.63 -15.92
C TYR A 257 45.31 -20.16 -15.60
N ARG A 258 45.80 -19.21 -16.40
CA ARG A 258 45.51 -17.79 -16.21
C ARG A 258 44.11 -17.39 -16.65
N GLU A 259 43.49 -18.15 -17.52
CA GLU A 259 42.15 -17.87 -18.06
C GLU A 259 41.01 -18.43 -17.22
N TYR A 260 41.22 -19.45 -16.34
CA TYR A 260 40.13 -20.11 -15.67
C TYR A 260 39.31 -19.20 -14.76
N PRO A 261 39.83 -18.15 -14.09
CA PRO A 261 39.00 -17.26 -13.29
C PRO A 261 38.03 -16.46 -14.16
N THR A 262 38.44 -15.98 -15.33
CA THR A 262 37.58 -15.27 -16.28
C THR A 262 36.55 -16.19 -16.94
N GLN A 263 36.95 -17.45 -17.23
CA GLN A 263 36.00 -18.46 -17.72
C GLN A 263 34.95 -18.81 -16.65
N SER A 264 35.37 -18.95 -15.38
CA SER A 264 34.43 -19.16 -14.25
C SER A 264 33.48 -18.00 -14.10
N GLU A 265 33.96 -16.75 -14.11
CA GLU A 265 33.15 -15.56 -14.09
C GLU A 265 32.12 -15.57 -15.23
N SER A 266 32.57 -15.75 -16.47
CA SER A 266 31.71 -15.72 -17.66
C SER A 266 30.58 -16.72 -17.61
N LEU A 267 30.80 -17.92 -17.08
CA LEU A 267 29.77 -18.94 -16.88
C LEU A 267 28.73 -18.53 -15.86
N LEU A 268 29.13 -17.85 -14.77
CA LEU A 268 28.30 -17.51 -13.65
C LEU A 268 27.57 -16.16 -13.83
N MET A 269 28.13 -15.22 -14.59
CA MET A 269 27.56 -13.89 -14.83
C MET A 269 26.20 -13.91 -15.54
N THR A 270 25.84 -15.03 -16.18
CA THR A 270 24.52 -15.23 -16.79
C THR A 270 23.40 -15.41 -15.74
N LEU A 271 23.76 -15.74 -14.50
CA LEU A 271 22.86 -16.01 -13.40
C LEU A 271 22.89 -14.82 -12.41
N GLU A 272 21.82 -14.00 -12.39
CA GLU A 272 21.76 -12.76 -11.59
C GLU A 272 22.17 -12.95 -10.11
N PRO A 273 21.75 -14.01 -9.40
CA PRO A 273 22.14 -14.22 -8.01
C PRO A 273 23.60 -14.61 -7.79
N MET A 274 24.36 -14.90 -8.86
CA MET A 274 25.76 -15.34 -8.79
C MET A 274 26.76 -14.26 -9.21
N LYS A 275 26.30 -13.09 -9.60
CA LYS A 275 27.17 -12.02 -10.12
C LYS A 275 28.25 -11.57 -9.14
N ASP A 276 27.91 -11.42 -7.86
CA ASP A 276 28.88 -11.00 -6.85
C ASP A 276 29.88 -12.12 -6.53
N ALA A 277 29.44 -13.36 -6.45
CA ALA A 277 30.32 -14.53 -6.36
C ALA A 277 31.24 -14.64 -7.60
N ALA A 278 30.71 -14.40 -8.80
CA ALA A 278 31.48 -14.41 -10.03
C ALA A 278 32.61 -13.36 -10.04
N ARG A 279 32.33 -12.14 -9.53
CA ARG A 279 33.35 -11.08 -9.37
C ARG A 279 34.45 -11.48 -8.36
N ILE A 280 34.05 -12.11 -7.25
CA ILE A 280 34.99 -12.65 -6.28
C ILE A 280 35.91 -13.69 -6.94
N ILE A 281 35.34 -14.60 -7.74
CA ILE A 281 36.07 -15.64 -8.47
C ILE A 281 37.01 -15.02 -9.54
N ARG A 282 36.56 -14.01 -10.29
CA ARG A 282 37.41 -13.35 -11.29
C ARG A 282 38.75 -12.93 -10.71
N HIS A 283 38.73 -12.27 -9.53
CA HIS A 283 39.91 -11.63 -8.97
C HIS A 283 40.63 -12.46 -7.90
N HIS A 284 40.20 -13.71 -7.62
CA HIS A 284 40.80 -14.50 -6.56
C HIS A 284 42.25 -14.96 -6.85
N GLN A 285 42.73 -14.83 -8.09
CA GLN A 285 44.14 -15.09 -8.43
C GLN A 285 44.99 -13.80 -8.54
N GLU A 286 44.42 -12.65 -8.19
CA GLU A 286 45.19 -11.41 -8.05
C GLU A 286 46.10 -11.46 -6.82
N ARG A 287 47.23 -10.76 -6.92
CA ARG A 287 48.24 -10.67 -5.88
C ARG A 287 48.40 -9.22 -5.42
N TRP A 288 48.70 -9.04 -4.17
CA TRP A 288 48.81 -7.70 -3.56
C TRP A 288 49.82 -6.80 -4.30
N ASP A 289 50.93 -7.39 -4.80
CA ASP A 289 51.96 -6.71 -5.57
C ASP A 289 51.57 -6.34 -7.00
N GLY A 290 50.40 -6.80 -7.51
CA GLY A 290 49.92 -6.59 -8.86
C GLY A 290 50.49 -7.58 -9.91
N THR A 291 51.21 -8.63 -9.48
CA THR A 291 51.72 -9.69 -10.36
C THR A 291 50.73 -10.80 -10.65
N GLY A 292 49.54 -10.72 -10.01
CA GLY A 292 48.42 -11.65 -10.21
C GLY A 292 47.74 -11.52 -11.56
N PHE A 293 46.61 -12.18 -11.71
CA PHE A 293 45.80 -12.19 -12.93
C PHE A 293 44.30 -12.32 -12.59
N PRO A 294 43.37 -11.94 -13.48
CA PRO A 294 43.55 -11.56 -14.88
C PRO A 294 43.80 -10.06 -15.10
N ASP A 295 43.39 -9.18 -14.17
CA ASP A 295 43.34 -7.72 -14.40
C ASP A 295 44.57 -6.98 -13.80
N HIS A 296 45.48 -7.68 -13.16
CA HIS A 296 46.70 -7.13 -12.53
C HIS A 296 46.38 -6.08 -11.46
N LEU A 297 45.29 -6.31 -10.68
CA LEU A 297 44.90 -5.43 -9.60
C LEU A 297 45.96 -5.42 -8.49
N LYS A 298 46.13 -4.24 -7.84
CA LYS A 298 47.16 -4.07 -6.81
C LYS A 298 46.54 -3.52 -5.52
N GLY A 299 46.98 -4.06 -4.38
CA GLY A 299 46.59 -3.58 -3.07
C GLY A 299 45.09 -3.61 -2.84
N ASP A 300 44.53 -2.50 -2.39
CA ASP A 300 43.10 -2.36 -2.08
C ASP A 300 42.18 -2.36 -3.30
N ALA A 301 42.69 -2.29 -4.50
CA ALA A 301 41.92 -2.50 -5.72
C ALA A 301 41.39 -3.95 -5.84
N ILE A 302 42.01 -4.92 -5.16
CA ILE A 302 41.56 -6.31 -5.10
C ILE A 302 40.39 -6.41 -4.15
N PRO A 303 39.20 -6.88 -4.59
CA PRO A 303 38.05 -7.02 -3.70
C PRO A 303 38.36 -7.85 -2.44
N PRO A 304 37.88 -7.44 -1.25
CA PRO A 304 38.19 -8.16 -0.01
C PRO A 304 37.79 -9.64 -0.03
N GLY A 305 36.65 -9.97 -0.64
CA GLY A 305 36.20 -11.36 -0.83
C GLY A 305 37.16 -12.18 -1.70
N SER A 306 37.74 -11.57 -2.73
CA SER A 306 38.70 -12.22 -3.62
C SER A 306 40.01 -12.51 -2.89
N ARG A 307 40.47 -11.58 -2.03
CA ARG A 307 41.68 -11.78 -1.20
C ARG A 307 41.48 -12.95 -0.22
N LEU A 308 40.30 -13.01 0.43
CA LEU A 308 39.96 -14.11 1.33
C LEU A 308 39.87 -15.44 0.58
N LEU A 309 39.18 -15.47 -0.55
CA LEU A 309 39.05 -16.68 -1.35
C LEU A 309 40.41 -17.18 -1.83
N LYS A 310 41.33 -16.28 -2.25
CA LYS A 310 42.71 -16.61 -2.63
C LYS A 310 43.44 -17.34 -1.51
N LEU A 311 43.49 -16.77 -0.31
CA LEU A 311 44.14 -17.37 0.84
C LEU A 311 43.58 -18.74 1.19
N ALA A 312 42.25 -18.87 1.19
CA ALA A 312 41.58 -20.12 1.50
C ALA A 312 41.84 -21.19 0.41
N VAL A 313 41.81 -20.82 -0.86
CA VAL A 313 42.13 -21.72 -1.98
C VAL A 313 43.56 -22.20 -1.90
N ASP A 314 44.52 -21.29 -1.71
CA ASP A 314 45.94 -21.66 -1.61
C ASP A 314 46.19 -22.60 -0.41
N PHE A 315 45.57 -22.33 0.71
CA PHE A 315 45.66 -23.18 1.92
C PHE A 315 45.18 -24.62 1.66
N ILE A 316 44.03 -24.78 1.02
CA ILE A 316 43.46 -26.10 0.74
C ILE A 316 44.24 -26.77 -0.43
N GLU A 317 44.59 -26.05 -1.50
CA GLU A 317 45.30 -26.61 -2.63
C GLU A 317 46.73 -27.04 -2.26
N LEU A 318 47.41 -26.36 -1.33
CA LEU A 318 48.71 -26.81 -0.76
C LEU A 318 48.56 -28.13 0.00
N GLN A 319 47.53 -28.27 0.82
CA GLN A 319 47.28 -29.53 1.50
C GLN A 319 46.93 -30.69 0.59
N LYS A 320 46.34 -30.39 -0.56
CA LYS A 320 45.92 -31.37 -1.57
C LYS A 320 46.98 -31.67 -2.64
N GLY A 321 48.14 -31.04 -2.59
CA GLY A 321 49.23 -31.23 -3.54
C GLY A 321 48.87 -30.72 -4.97
N LEU A 322 48.07 -29.65 -5.04
CA LEU A 322 47.63 -28.99 -6.29
C LEU A 322 48.51 -27.76 -6.63
N ILE A 323 49.27 -27.22 -5.66
CA ILE A 323 50.24 -26.15 -5.86
C ILE A 323 51.64 -26.72 -5.95
N LEU A 324 52.01 -27.55 -4.97
CA LEU A 324 53.30 -28.25 -4.91
C LEU A 324 53.09 -29.74 -5.15
N GLU A 325 54.14 -30.45 -5.59
CA GLU A 325 54.09 -31.89 -5.84
C GLU A 325 53.88 -32.73 -4.57
N ARG A 326 54.03 -32.11 -3.38
CA ARG A 326 53.85 -32.75 -2.07
C ARG A 326 52.62 -32.19 -1.34
N HIS A 327 51.97 -33.00 -0.53
CA HIS A 327 50.95 -32.59 0.41
C HIS A 327 51.59 -31.91 1.62
N LEU A 328 51.11 -30.71 1.99
CA LEU A 328 51.53 -30.04 3.21
C LEU A 328 50.50 -30.29 4.32
N ASN A 329 50.97 -30.41 5.56
CA ASN A 329 50.06 -30.35 6.72
C ASN A 329 49.63 -28.89 6.95
N SER A 330 48.73 -28.68 7.91
CA SER A 330 48.17 -27.34 8.16
C SER A 330 49.21 -26.29 8.54
N ASP A 331 50.15 -26.67 9.42
CA ASP A 331 51.22 -25.76 9.89
C ASP A 331 52.21 -25.40 8.75
N GLU A 332 52.58 -26.39 7.96
CA GLU A 332 53.44 -26.20 6.79
C GLU A 332 52.75 -25.31 5.76
N ALA A 333 51.45 -25.53 5.48
CA ALA A 333 50.70 -24.72 4.52
C ALA A 333 50.57 -23.27 5.03
N LEU A 334 50.31 -23.03 6.30
CA LEU A 334 50.30 -21.69 6.88
C LEU A 334 51.64 -21.00 6.79
N LEU A 335 52.70 -21.71 7.14
CA LEU A 335 54.05 -21.16 7.05
C LEU A 335 54.43 -20.79 5.58
N TYR A 336 54.07 -21.64 4.62
CA TYR A 336 54.30 -21.39 3.20
C TYR A 336 53.51 -20.16 2.72
N ILE A 337 52.25 -20.01 3.11
CA ILE A 337 51.45 -18.84 2.80
C ILE A 337 52.05 -17.56 3.42
N CYS A 338 52.47 -17.61 4.69
CA CYS A 338 53.12 -16.47 5.33
C CYS A 338 54.35 -16.03 4.54
N LEU A 339 55.22 -16.99 4.11
CA LEU A 339 56.38 -16.68 3.33
C LEU A 339 56.06 -16.09 1.93
N LEU A 340 54.99 -16.58 1.27
CA LEU A 340 54.55 -16.11 -0.03
C LEU A 340 53.97 -14.68 0.00
N TYR A 341 53.32 -14.28 1.11
CA TYR A 341 52.61 -13.03 1.20
C TYR A 341 53.27 -11.98 2.11
N THR A 342 54.31 -12.33 2.85
CA THR A 342 55.05 -11.41 3.74
C THR A 342 56.50 -11.17 3.30
N SER A 343 56.96 -11.79 2.19
CA SER A 343 58.27 -11.54 1.65
C SER A 343 58.26 -10.35 0.70
N ASP A 344 58.10 -9.14 1.26
CA ASP A 344 58.53 -7.85 0.68
C ASP A 344 58.92 -6.88 1.78
#